data_83050f3387e71ddf0dbd68aee4189537
#
_entry.id   83050f3387e71ddf0dbd68aee4189537
#
_cell.length_a   1.000
_cell.length_b   1.000
_cell.length_c   1.000
_cell.angle_alpha   90.00
_cell.angle_beta   90.00
_cell.angle_gamma   90.00
#
_symmetry.space_group_name_H-M   'P 1'
#
loop_
_entity.id
_entity.type
_entity.pdbx_description
1 polymer ?
#
loop_
_entity_poly.entity_id
_entity_poly.type
_entity_poly.pdbx_seq_one_letter_code
_entity_poly.pdbx_strand_id
1 'polypeptide(L)'
;MTPANTIPVVRPAAKSIESVLENRWARLLIPSLSDLFFLAILVWLFVSGGGMGWAGLLADADVGWHIRTGEYILDHHTVPFQDLYSFSKAGAPWYAWEWLADVIDGGLHRLAGLKGVVLLAALVLSLYATTLVRRMISRGVNPLVAMLVALLGIGCSTVHFLARPHIFTLLLLSAAVWMIERDRQQPTRRIWLLVPMTVVWTNLHGGFLAVIAVLGLTAVGTGIEAWLENGRTIRDTVRYTKLTLACALASLVNPYGWNLHVHVAEFMRSSWIREMVEEFQSPSFRTESMLQFEVLLLAGVMIAAALFRRRHVVEGLWIVFWAHMALGSVRHVPVFIVVCAPVIAGELAAAWTKLAARVSKNSIPGILNQIGLDSAPGFRRTSLLPWAVALGLIVTGAPIQWPTDFPSQLFPTKIIHENADLIARSRMLTTDQWADYLIYLNPQQKVFVDGRSDFYGEKVGKEYVQVMNGHWRWREWMTKYNFDAALVPSTNAIAALLKQEPGWRTLADDGKRILLVREGNSVPMAGNSPPQPRF
;
A
#
# COMPACT_ATOMS: atom_id res chain seq x y z
N MET A 1 25.68 46.04 -60.21
CA MET A 1 24.94 45.12 -59.36
C MET A 1 25.56 45.19 -57.97
N THR A 2 24.91 45.90 -57.07
CA THR A 2 25.34 46.15 -55.69
C THR A 2 24.85 44.98 -54.81
N PRO A 3 25.64 44.39 -53.93
CA PRO A 3 25.18 43.28 -53.06
C PRO A 3 24.28 43.83 -51.95
N ALA A 4 23.15 43.18 -51.77
CA ALA A 4 22.14 43.47 -50.74
C ALA A 4 22.74 43.28 -49.33
N ASN A 5 22.70 44.32 -48.50
CA ASN A 5 22.99 44.28 -47.06
C ASN A 5 21.95 43.40 -46.36
N THR A 6 22.33 42.20 -45.94
CA THR A 6 21.57 41.38 -45.00
C THR A 6 21.78 41.92 -43.61
N ILE A 7 20.77 42.55 -43.03
CA ILE A 7 20.74 42.93 -41.62
C ILE A 7 20.77 41.67 -40.76
N PRO A 8 21.76 41.50 -39.83
CA PRO A 8 21.74 40.37 -38.93
C PRO A 8 20.56 40.50 -37.97
N VAL A 9 19.61 39.57 -38.04
CA VAL A 9 18.55 39.46 -37.03
C VAL A 9 19.21 38.97 -35.76
N VAL A 10 19.52 39.90 -34.84
CA VAL A 10 19.95 39.57 -33.48
C VAL A 10 18.71 38.98 -32.78
N ARG A 11 18.61 37.67 -32.75
CA ARG A 11 17.66 37.00 -31.85
C ARG A 11 18.14 37.30 -30.43
N PRO A 12 17.28 37.89 -29.55
CA PRO A 12 17.64 38.02 -28.14
C PRO A 12 17.92 36.61 -27.63
N ALA A 13 19.12 36.43 -27.06
CA ALA A 13 19.49 35.16 -26.42
C ALA A 13 18.43 34.86 -25.36
N ALA A 14 17.57 33.88 -25.62
CA ALA A 14 16.70 33.35 -24.60
C ALA A 14 17.62 32.92 -23.44
N LYS A 15 17.49 33.60 -22.28
CA LYS A 15 18.18 33.16 -21.07
C LYS A 15 17.89 31.68 -20.95
N SER A 16 18.92 30.86 -20.92
CA SER A 16 18.73 29.40 -20.85
C SER A 16 17.90 29.14 -19.59
N ILE A 17 16.97 28.19 -19.66
CA ILE A 17 16.14 27.82 -18.49
C ILE A 17 17.03 27.55 -17.28
N GLU A 18 18.23 27.08 -17.47
CA GLU A 18 19.26 26.88 -16.44
C GLU A 18 19.61 28.15 -15.68
N SER A 19 19.79 29.29 -16.38
CA SER A 19 20.11 30.56 -15.71
C SER A 19 18.94 31.13 -14.88
N VAL A 20 17.71 30.85 -15.29
CA VAL A 20 16.51 31.21 -14.51
C VAL A 20 16.39 30.32 -13.26
N LEU A 21 16.81 29.06 -13.36
CA LEU A 21 16.77 28.10 -12.26
C LEU A 21 17.94 28.19 -11.27
N GLU A 22 18.91 29.07 -11.50
CA GLU A 22 19.88 29.47 -10.49
C GLU A 22 19.21 30.23 -9.34
N ASN A 23 18.11 30.92 -9.60
CA ASN A 23 17.33 31.60 -8.59
C ASN A 23 16.58 30.57 -7.70
N ARG A 24 16.79 30.63 -6.39
CA ARG A 24 16.16 29.78 -5.37
C ARG A 24 14.62 29.81 -5.47
N TRP A 25 14.04 30.98 -5.67
CA TRP A 25 12.59 31.15 -5.77
C TRP A 25 12.01 30.59 -7.08
N ALA A 26 12.72 30.78 -8.20
CA ALA A 26 12.33 30.18 -9.46
C ALA A 26 12.28 28.65 -9.38
N ARG A 27 13.22 28.02 -8.69
CA ARG A 27 13.21 26.56 -8.46
C ARG A 27 12.00 26.07 -7.67
N LEU A 28 11.49 26.85 -6.73
CA LEU A 28 10.33 26.50 -5.92
C LEU A 28 9.00 26.70 -6.66
N LEU A 29 8.95 27.66 -7.60
CA LEU A 29 7.72 28.03 -8.30
C LEU A 29 7.56 27.35 -9.66
N ILE A 30 8.67 27.05 -10.35
CA ILE A 30 8.60 26.43 -11.67
C ILE A 30 8.41 24.92 -11.55
N PRO A 31 7.29 24.35 -12.07
CA PRO A 31 7.05 22.92 -12.05
C PRO A 31 8.19 22.10 -12.64
N SER A 32 8.44 20.96 -12.08
CA SER A 32 9.42 19.98 -12.54
C SER A 32 8.74 18.79 -13.19
N LEU A 33 9.49 17.95 -13.92
CA LEU A 33 8.95 16.68 -14.44
C LEU A 33 8.57 15.71 -13.31
N SER A 34 9.26 15.78 -12.16
CA SER A 34 8.86 15.00 -10.97
C SER A 34 7.51 15.45 -10.42
N ASP A 35 7.23 16.76 -10.43
CA ASP A 35 5.95 17.29 -9.97
C ASP A 35 4.81 16.89 -10.91
N LEU A 36 5.06 16.95 -12.23
CA LEU A 36 4.08 16.50 -13.23
C LEU A 36 3.81 15.01 -13.11
N PHE A 37 4.84 14.19 -12.85
CA PHE A 37 4.66 12.76 -12.62
C PHE A 37 3.85 12.50 -11.35
N PHE A 38 4.17 13.19 -10.25
CA PHE A 38 3.38 13.12 -9.00
C PHE A 38 1.90 13.42 -9.26
N LEU A 39 1.63 14.53 -9.96
CA LEU A 39 0.26 14.95 -10.29
C LEU A 39 -0.44 13.96 -11.24
N ALA A 40 0.28 13.38 -12.19
CA ALA A 40 -0.27 12.36 -13.08
C ALA A 40 -0.72 11.11 -12.31
N ILE A 41 0.07 10.64 -11.35
CA ILE A 41 -0.31 9.52 -10.47
C ILE A 41 -1.50 9.92 -9.59
N LEU A 42 -1.48 11.12 -9.00
CA LEU A 42 -2.58 11.61 -8.16
C LEU A 42 -3.90 11.67 -8.96
N VAL A 43 -3.87 12.23 -10.16
CA VAL A 43 -5.05 12.30 -11.06
C VAL A 43 -5.50 10.90 -11.46
N TRP A 44 -4.57 10.02 -11.81
CA TRP A 44 -4.89 8.63 -12.16
C TRP A 44 -5.60 7.90 -11.02
N LEU A 45 -5.15 8.04 -9.77
CA LEU A 45 -5.80 7.44 -8.60
C LEU A 45 -7.23 7.95 -8.39
N PHE A 46 -7.50 9.21 -8.70
CA PHE A 46 -8.85 9.79 -8.54
C PHE A 46 -9.78 9.54 -9.72
N VAL A 47 -9.25 9.45 -10.94
CA VAL A 47 -10.08 9.37 -12.17
C VAL A 47 -10.25 7.93 -12.63
N SER A 48 -9.19 7.12 -12.61
CA SER A 48 -9.23 5.79 -13.22
C SER A 48 -8.75 4.65 -12.34
N GLY A 49 -8.09 4.89 -11.24
CA GLY A 49 -7.44 3.92 -10.36
C GLY A 49 -8.01 2.49 -10.41
N GLY A 50 -7.59 1.65 -11.36
CA GLY A 50 -8.17 0.32 -11.62
C GLY A 50 -9.60 0.33 -12.16
N GLY A 51 -10.08 1.45 -12.75
CA GLY A 51 -11.45 1.63 -13.26
C GLY A 51 -12.46 2.11 -12.21
N MET A 52 -12.04 2.32 -10.96
CA MET A 52 -12.92 2.70 -9.85
C MET A 52 -12.59 4.09 -9.27
N GLY A 53 -11.53 4.75 -9.73
CA GLY A 53 -11.08 6.03 -9.18
C GLY A 53 -10.77 5.91 -7.68
N TRP A 54 -11.15 6.93 -6.89
CA TRP A 54 -10.97 6.92 -5.44
C TRP A 54 -11.64 5.72 -4.74
N ALA A 55 -12.71 5.16 -5.32
CA ALA A 55 -13.38 3.98 -4.78
C ALA A 55 -12.45 2.76 -4.71
N GLY A 56 -11.45 2.67 -5.60
CA GLY A 56 -10.41 1.66 -5.53
C GLY A 56 -9.57 1.75 -4.25
N LEU A 57 -9.35 2.94 -3.69
CA LEU A 57 -8.62 3.13 -2.43
C LEU A 57 -9.43 2.65 -1.21
N LEU A 58 -10.77 2.57 -1.32
CA LEU A 58 -11.69 2.06 -0.31
C LEU A 58 -12.25 0.67 -0.68
N ALA A 59 -11.58 -0.06 -1.57
CA ALA A 59 -12.04 -1.38 -2.01
C ALA A 59 -11.89 -2.45 -0.91
N ASP A 60 -11.09 -2.19 0.09
CA ASP A 60 -10.91 -3.01 1.27
C ASP A 60 -11.49 -2.29 2.50
N ALA A 61 -12.40 -2.92 3.20
CA ALA A 61 -13.10 -2.32 4.32
C ALA A 61 -12.31 -2.31 5.63
N ASP A 62 -11.15 -2.95 5.70
CA ASP A 62 -10.26 -2.87 6.87
C ASP A 62 -10.00 -1.42 7.30
N VAL A 63 -9.96 -0.48 6.34
CA VAL A 63 -9.86 0.95 6.65
C VAL A 63 -10.95 1.42 7.64
N GLY A 64 -12.10 0.74 7.66
CA GLY A 64 -13.21 1.07 8.56
C GLY A 64 -12.87 0.86 10.03
N TRP A 65 -12.35 -0.31 10.39
CA TRP A 65 -11.95 -0.56 11.79
C TRP A 65 -10.66 0.20 12.17
N HIS A 66 -9.74 0.48 11.21
CA HIS A 66 -8.60 1.35 11.45
C HIS A 66 -9.04 2.77 11.86
N ILE A 67 -9.98 3.36 11.12
CA ILE A 67 -10.57 4.67 11.46
C ILE A 67 -11.17 4.63 12.87
N ARG A 68 -12.01 3.63 13.17
CA ARG A 68 -12.71 3.54 14.46
C ARG A 68 -11.79 3.25 15.64
N THR A 69 -10.74 2.46 15.42
CA THR A 69 -9.68 2.25 16.42
C THR A 69 -8.91 3.55 16.69
N GLY A 70 -8.61 4.31 15.65
CA GLY A 70 -7.95 5.60 15.80
C GLY A 70 -8.81 6.61 16.56
N GLU A 71 -10.11 6.68 16.25
CA GLU A 71 -11.06 7.52 16.98
C GLU A 71 -11.16 7.08 18.45
N TYR A 72 -11.22 5.77 18.73
CA TYR A 72 -11.19 5.23 20.08
C TYR A 72 -9.93 5.68 20.85
N ILE A 73 -8.75 5.56 20.24
CA ILE A 73 -7.49 5.98 20.87
C ILE A 73 -7.47 7.48 21.16
N LEU A 74 -8.00 8.31 20.24
CA LEU A 74 -8.10 9.75 20.41
C LEU A 74 -9.05 10.14 21.55
N ASP A 75 -10.15 9.39 21.77
CA ASP A 75 -11.12 9.66 22.84
C ASP A 75 -10.64 9.18 24.21
N HIS A 76 -10.00 8.02 24.24
CA HIS A 76 -9.62 7.38 25.51
C HIS A 76 -8.17 7.60 25.90
N HIS A 77 -7.35 8.20 25.01
CA HIS A 77 -5.90 8.40 25.18
C HIS A 77 -5.14 7.12 25.57
N THR A 78 -5.59 5.98 25.05
CA THR A 78 -4.98 4.66 25.30
C THR A 78 -5.12 3.76 24.09
N VAL A 79 -4.07 2.98 23.82
CA VAL A 79 -4.09 1.94 22.80
C VAL A 79 -4.86 0.73 23.35
N PRO A 80 -5.81 0.15 22.62
CA PRO A 80 -6.56 -1.02 23.11
C PRO A 80 -5.67 -2.27 23.16
N PHE A 81 -5.80 -3.03 24.26
CA PHE A 81 -5.16 -4.33 24.46
C PHE A 81 -6.15 -5.50 24.44
N GLN A 82 -7.43 -5.19 24.23
CA GLN A 82 -8.53 -6.15 24.18
C GLN A 82 -9.43 -5.84 23.00
N ASP A 83 -10.08 -6.87 22.48
CA ASP A 83 -11.02 -6.74 21.38
C ASP A 83 -12.16 -5.77 21.66
N LEU A 84 -12.36 -4.86 20.71
CA LEU A 84 -13.41 -3.84 20.78
C LEU A 84 -14.64 -4.22 19.94
N TYR A 85 -14.55 -5.14 18.97
CA TYR A 85 -15.51 -5.21 17.87
C TYR A 85 -16.24 -6.53 17.73
N SER A 86 -15.71 -7.65 18.25
CA SER A 86 -16.34 -8.95 18.01
C SER A 86 -17.19 -9.45 19.18
N PHE A 87 -18.17 -10.30 18.85
CA PHE A 87 -18.85 -11.10 19.85
C PHE A 87 -18.30 -12.54 19.93
N SER A 88 -17.56 -12.98 18.93
CA SER A 88 -16.98 -14.33 18.91
C SER A 88 -15.77 -14.48 19.82
N LYS A 89 -15.04 -13.38 20.03
CA LYS A 89 -13.85 -13.31 20.90
C LYS A 89 -13.90 -12.07 21.81
N ALA A 90 -15.08 -11.70 22.28
CA ALA A 90 -15.29 -10.49 23.08
C ALA A 90 -14.30 -10.38 24.26
N GLY A 91 -13.60 -9.26 24.35
CA GLY A 91 -12.63 -8.97 25.40
C GLY A 91 -11.34 -9.80 25.36
N ALA A 92 -11.13 -10.63 24.35
CA ALA A 92 -9.89 -11.37 24.19
C ALA A 92 -8.69 -10.42 23.95
N PRO A 93 -7.46 -10.81 24.34
CA PRO A 93 -6.27 -10.01 24.05
C PRO A 93 -6.13 -9.71 22.57
N TRP A 94 -5.88 -8.45 22.23
CA TRP A 94 -5.70 -7.97 20.86
C TRP A 94 -4.50 -7.05 20.77
N TYR A 95 -3.80 -7.11 19.63
CA TYR A 95 -2.66 -6.28 19.32
C TYR A 95 -3.07 -5.25 18.24
N ALA A 96 -3.38 -4.02 18.63
CA ALA A 96 -3.55 -2.90 17.70
C ALA A 96 -2.16 -2.38 17.27
N TRP A 97 -1.40 -3.17 16.55
CA TRP A 97 0.01 -2.93 16.24
C TRP A 97 0.25 -1.77 15.26
N GLU A 98 -0.78 -1.38 14.54
CA GLU A 98 -0.78 -0.26 13.58
C GLU A 98 -1.39 1.01 14.19
N TRP A 99 -1.45 1.07 15.53
CA TRP A 99 -2.14 2.11 16.30
C TRP A 99 -1.81 3.54 15.90
N LEU A 100 -0.56 3.84 15.45
CA LEU A 100 -0.17 5.18 15.02
C LEU A 100 -0.79 5.53 13.66
N ALA A 101 -0.92 4.56 12.76
CA ALA A 101 -1.66 4.74 11.51
C ALA A 101 -3.15 4.91 11.80
N ASP A 102 -3.71 4.12 12.71
CA ASP A 102 -5.11 4.25 13.15
C ASP A 102 -5.39 5.66 13.67
N VAL A 103 -4.52 6.21 14.52
CA VAL A 103 -4.64 7.59 15.04
C VAL A 103 -4.60 8.62 13.92
N ILE A 104 -3.76 8.42 12.90
CA ILE A 104 -3.71 9.31 11.74
C ILE A 104 -5.02 9.25 10.96
N ASP A 105 -5.51 8.04 10.65
CA ASP A 105 -6.74 7.84 9.87
C ASP A 105 -7.97 8.30 10.65
N GLY A 106 -8.09 7.98 11.94
CA GLY A 106 -9.16 8.47 12.81
C GLY A 106 -9.16 9.99 12.96
N GLY A 107 -7.98 10.59 13.11
CA GLY A 107 -7.84 12.06 13.18
C GLY A 107 -8.24 12.75 11.87
N LEU A 108 -7.82 12.23 10.74
CA LEU A 108 -8.20 12.74 9.42
C LEU A 108 -9.70 12.54 9.14
N HIS A 109 -10.25 11.41 9.56
CA HIS A 109 -11.68 11.14 9.45
C HIS A 109 -12.50 12.14 10.25
N ARG A 110 -12.12 12.48 11.48
CA ARG A 110 -12.77 13.53 12.29
C ARG A 110 -12.71 14.91 11.65
N LEU A 111 -11.58 15.22 10.99
CA LEU A 111 -11.37 16.53 10.38
C LEU A 111 -12.09 16.69 9.03
N ALA A 112 -12.15 15.64 8.22
CA ALA A 112 -12.56 15.71 6.82
C ALA A 112 -13.35 14.49 6.32
N GLY A 113 -13.75 13.57 7.20
CA GLY A 113 -14.42 12.33 6.81
C GLY A 113 -13.53 11.41 5.96
N LEU A 114 -14.13 10.53 5.19
CA LEU A 114 -13.42 9.64 4.25
C LEU A 114 -12.55 10.39 3.24
N LYS A 115 -12.92 11.63 2.90
CA LYS A 115 -12.11 12.52 2.05
C LYS A 115 -10.68 12.66 2.57
N GLY A 116 -10.51 12.88 3.89
CA GLY A 116 -9.19 13.04 4.50
C GLY A 116 -8.34 11.79 4.36
N VAL A 117 -8.91 10.63 4.64
CA VAL A 117 -8.23 9.33 4.58
C VAL A 117 -7.82 8.97 3.15
N VAL A 118 -8.75 9.10 2.18
CA VAL A 118 -8.48 8.83 0.76
C VAL A 118 -7.43 9.79 0.19
N LEU A 119 -7.49 11.08 0.55
CA LEU A 119 -6.50 12.06 0.11
C LEU A 119 -5.11 11.74 0.66
N LEU A 120 -4.98 11.38 1.94
CA LEU A 120 -3.70 10.94 2.51
C LEU A 120 -3.14 9.75 1.74
N ALA A 121 -3.96 8.71 1.52
CA ALA A 121 -3.54 7.53 0.79
C ALA A 121 -3.05 7.88 -0.63
N ALA A 122 -3.80 8.70 -1.36
CA ALA A 122 -3.43 9.14 -2.71
C ALA A 122 -2.12 9.96 -2.73
N LEU A 123 -1.91 10.83 -1.74
CA LEU A 123 -0.67 11.62 -1.61
C LEU A 123 0.54 10.73 -1.29
N VAL A 124 0.39 9.77 -0.37
CA VAL A 124 1.46 8.83 0.01
C VAL A 124 1.85 7.95 -1.17
N LEU A 125 0.86 7.41 -1.90
CA LEU A 125 1.11 6.58 -3.09
C LEU A 125 1.75 7.37 -4.23
N SER A 126 1.31 8.62 -4.47
CA SER A 126 1.93 9.50 -5.48
C SER A 126 3.37 9.86 -5.11
N LEU A 127 3.64 10.08 -3.82
CA LEU A 127 4.98 10.33 -3.31
C LEU A 127 5.87 9.08 -3.41
N TYR A 128 5.35 7.90 -3.11
CA TYR A 128 6.02 6.62 -3.33
C TYR A 128 6.44 6.45 -4.79
N ALA A 129 5.49 6.58 -5.72
CA ALA A 129 5.74 6.43 -7.16
C ALA A 129 6.81 7.42 -7.66
N THR A 130 6.71 8.68 -7.24
CA THR A 130 7.67 9.73 -7.59
C THR A 130 9.06 9.46 -7.00
N THR A 131 9.12 8.99 -5.76
CA THR A 131 10.38 8.63 -5.10
C THR A 131 11.06 7.47 -5.82
N LEU A 132 10.31 6.48 -6.29
CA LEU A 132 10.82 5.36 -7.07
C LEU A 132 11.51 5.84 -8.36
N VAL A 133 10.85 6.70 -9.16
CA VAL A 133 11.43 7.29 -10.39
C VAL A 133 12.68 8.12 -10.07
N ARG A 134 12.59 9.01 -9.08
CA ARG A 134 13.72 9.89 -8.70
C ARG A 134 14.92 9.10 -8.21
N ARG A 135 14.69 8.01 -7.50
CA ARG A 135 15.75 7.11 -7.03
C ARG A 135 16.49 6.48 -8.21
N MET A 136 15.79 6.01 -9.23
CA MET A 136 16.40 5.49 -10.47
C MET A 136 17.22 6.57 -11.18
N ILE A 137 16.67 7.75 -11.38
CA ILE A 137 17.35 8.87 -12.06
C ILE A 137 18.56 9.38 -11.25
N SER A 138 18.48 9.34 -9.91
CA SER A 138 19.63 9.70 -9.05
C SER A 138 20.81 8.73 -9.18
N ARG A 139 20.55 7.51 -9.65
CA ARG A 139 21.57 6.50 -9.99
C ARG A 139 22.11 6.64 -11.43
N GLY A 140 21.70 7.68 -12.16
CA GLY A 140 22.11 7.91 -13.55
C GLY A 140 21.32 7.11 -14.58
N VAL A 141 20.20 6.50 -14.21
CA VAL A 141 19.31 5.80 -15.14
C VAL A 141 18.70 6.80 -16.12
N ASN A 142 18.72 6.47 -17.41
CA ASN A 142 18.02 7.25 -18.43
C ASN A 142 16.53 7.36 -18.07
N PRO A 143 15.92 8.56 -18.04
CA PRO A 143 14.53 8.76 -17.65
C PRO A 143 13.50 7.91 -18.39
N LEU A 144 13.70 7.60 -19.66
CA LEU A 144 12.77 6.73 -20.39
C LEU A 144 12.81 5.29 -19.85
N VAL A 145 14.01 4.77 -19.55
CA VAL A 145 14.18 3.45 -18.93
C VAL A 145 13.61 3.47 -17.51
N ALA A 146 13.88 4.54 -16.74
CA ALA A 146 13.33 4.70 -15.39
C ALA A 146 11.79 4.72 -15.41
N MET A 147 11.20 5.42 -16.38
CA MET A 147 9.74 5.51 -16.54
C MET A 147 9.13 4.15 -16.90
N LEU A 148 9.73 3.41 -17.85
CA LEU A 148 9.27 2.08 -18.22
C LEU A 148 9.25 1.12 -17.02
N VAL A 149 10.38 1.03 -16.30
CA VAL A 149 10.50 0.15 -15.13
C VAL A 149 9.59 0.61 -14.00
N ALA A 150 9.42 1.94 -13.79
CA ALA A 150 8.53 2.48 -12.78
C ALA A 150 7.07 2.18 -13.09
N LEU A 151 6.61 2.35 -14.34
CA LEU A 151 5.23 2.07 -14.73
C LEU A 151 4.89 0.58 -14.57
N LEU A 152 5.79 -0.33 -14.97
CA LEU A 152 5.63 -1.76 -14.70
C LEU A 152 5.58 -2.04 -13.19
N GLY A 153 6.49 -1.43 -12.42
CA GLY A 153 6.56 -1.61 -10.97
C GLY A 153 5.35 -1.03 -10.23
N ILE A 154 4.84 0.13 -10.65
CA ILE A 154 3.61 0.72 -10.12
C ILE A 154 2.42 -0.17 -10.45
N GLY A 155 2.31 -0.63 -11.69
CA GLY A 155 1.21 -1.49 -12.13
C GLY A 155 1.12 -2.79 -11.34
N CYS A 156 2.23 -3.49 -11.11
CA CYS A 156 2.20 -4.69 -10.27
C CYS A 156 2.06 -4.40 -8.75
N SER A 157 2.30 -3.16 -8.31
CA SER A 157 2.10 -2.74 -6.92
C SER A 157 0.65 -2.33 -6.61
N THR A 158 -0.24 -2.22 -7.62
CA THR A 158 -1.64 -1.79 -7.43
C THR A 158 -2.44 -2.68 -6.50
N VAL A 159 -2.03 -3.93 -6.30
CA VAL A 159 -2.60 -4.83 -5.30
C VAL A 159 -2.57 -4.25 -3.87
N HIS A 160 -1.64 -3.32 -3.60
CA HIS A 160 -1.53 -2.60 -2.33
C HIS A 160 -1.90 -1.11 -2.43
N PHE A 161 -2.64 -0.69 -3.47
CA PHE A 161 -3.08 0.70 -3.59
C PHE A 161 -4.45 0.88 -2.91
N LEU A 162 -4.42 0.70 -1.60
CA LEU A 162 -5.58 0.78 -0.69
C LEU A 162 -5.28 1.81 0.41
N ALA A 163 -6.32 2.42 0.99
CA ALA A 163 -6.17 3.37 2.10
C ALA A 163 -5.95 2.61 3.43
N ARG A 164 -4.88 1.81 3.50
CA ARG A 164 -4.51 0.98 4.65
C ARG A 164 -3.08 1.29 5.11
N PRO A 165 -2.70 0.97 6.34
CA PRO A 165 -1.38 1.31 6.92
C PRO A 165 -0.16 0.86 6.11
N HIS A 166 -0.28 -0.18 5.29
CA HIS A 166 0.83 -0.71 4.46
C HIS A 166 1.39 0.30 3.44
N ILE A 167 0.64 1.33 3.04
CA ILE A 167 1.14 2.39 2.14
C ILE A 167 2.32 3.14 2.75
N PHE A 168 2.34 3.32 4.08
CA PHE A 168 3.49 3.93 4.76
C PHE A 168 4.75 3.09 4.58
N THR A 169 4.63 1.76 4.53
CA THR A 169 5.76 0.87 4.26
C THR A 169 6.35 1.10 2.88
N LEU A 170 5.54 1.27 1.84
CA LEU A 170 6.05 1.52 0.48
C LEU A 170 6.92 2.79 0.44
N LEU A 171 6.45 3.85 1.09
CA LEU A 171 7.17 5.13 1.15
C LEU A 171 8.43 5.06 2.01
N LEU A 172 8.30 4.54 3.25
CA LEU A 172 9.41 4.46 4.20
C LEU A 172 10.51 3.51 3.71
N LEU A 173 10.13 2.37 3.12
CA LEU A 173 11.10 1.45 2.53
C LEU A 173 11.82 2.08 1.34
N SER A 174 11.11 2.82 0.48
CA SER A 174 11.74 3.56 -0.63
C SER A 174 12.78 4.56 -0.12
N ALA A 175 12.46 5.30 0.93
CA ALA A 175 13.38 6.24 1.56
C ALA A 175 14.56 5.51 2.22
N ALA A 176 14.31 4.43 2.96
CA ALA A 176 15.33 3.64 3.63
C ALA A 176 16.35 3.04 2.64
N VAL A 177 15.87 2.38 1.60
CA VAL A 177 16.75 1.78 0.60
C VAL A 177 17.54 2.86 -0.15
N TRP A 178 16.93 4.00 -0.45
CA TRP A 178 17.66 5.14 -1.03
C TRP A 178 18.77 5.65 -0.12
N MET A 179 18.52 5.73 1.20
CA MET A 179 19.57 6.08 2.18
C MET A 179 20.68 5.05 2.21
N ILE A 180 20.36 3.74 2.18
CA ILE A 180 21.35 2.65 2.15
C ILE A 180 22.20 2.73 0.87
N GLU A 181 21.58 2.90 -0.30
CA GLU A 181 22.26 3.04 -1.58
C GLU A 181 23.26 4.21 -1.59
N ARG A 182 22.86 5.36 -1.05
CA ARG A 182 23.72 6.54 -0.93
C ARG A 182 24.86 6.33 0.06
N ASP A 183 24.56 5.71 1.20
CA ASP A 183 25.56 5.44 2.23
C ASP A 183 26.61 4.43 1.74
N ARG A 184 26.22 3.45 0.92
CA ARG A 184 27.17 2.52 0.26
C ARG A 184 28.11 3.21 -0.72
N GLN A 185 27.67 4.30 -1.37
CA GLN A 185 28.52 5.11 -2.25
C GLN A 185 29.40 6.07 -1.44
N GLN A 186 28.83 6.75 -0.47
CA GLN A 186 29.48 7.72 0.40
C GLN A 186 28.96 7.58 1.83
N PRO A 187 29.69 6.86 2.70
CA PRO A 187 29.27 6.62 4.07
C PRO A 187 29.08 7.93 4.86
N THR A 188 27.90 8.15 5.42
CA THR A 188 27.54 9.33 6.20
C THR A 188 26.88 8.97 7.52
N ARG A 189 26.92 9.89 8.50
CA ARG A 189 26.17 9.70 9.77
C ARG A 189 24.66 9.72 9.57
N ARG A 190 24.13 10.22 8.45
CA ARG A 190 22.70 10.30 8.16
C ARG A 190 22.02 8.95 8.09
N ILE A 191 22.75 7.87 7.77
CA ILE A 191 22.19 6.52 7.74
C ILE A 191 21.57 6.09 9.10
N TRP A 192 22.08 6.65 10.20
CA TRP A 192 21.56 6.36 11.55
C TRP A 192 20.15 6.91 11.79
N LEU A 193 19.62 7.77 10.90
CA LEU A 193 18.21 8.17 10.91
C LEU A 193 17.26 7.00 10.64
N LEU A 194 17.76 5.88 10.10
CA LEU A 194 16.98 4.65 9.99
C LEU A 194 16.52 4.13 11.36
N VAL A 195 17.27 4.37 12.43
CA VAL A 195 16.92 3.91 13.78
C VAL A 195 15.65 4.58 14.30
N PRO A 196 15.55 5.91 14.44
CA PRO A 196 14.30 6.57 14.84
C PRO A 196 13.18 6.37 13.80
N MET A 197 13.50 6.26 12.51
CA MET A 197 12.51 5.93 11.49
C MET A 197 11.90 4.55 11.73
N THR A 198 12.69 3.56 12.16
CA THR A 198 12.19 2.21 12.50
C THR A 198 11.26 2.27 13.72
N VAL A 199 11.54 3.10 14.74
CA VAL A 199 10.61 3.31 15.87
C VAL A 199 9.25 3.76 15.37
N VAL A 200 9.21 4.81 14.54
CA VAL A 200 7.96 5.32 13.97
C VAL A 200 7.27 4.26 13.11
N TRP A 201 8.03 3.59 12.26
CA TRP A 201 7.51 2.59 11.34
C TRP A 201 6.90 1.36 12.02
N THR A 202 7.53 0.86 13.09
CA THR A 202 7.00 -0.28 13.88
C THR A 202 5.61 0.01 14.44
N ASN A 203 5.30 1.27 14.74
CA ASN A 203 4.00 1.71 15.25
C ASN A 203 3.01 2.09 14.13
N LEU A 204 3.47 2.22 12.88
CA LEU A 204 2.63 2.49 11.72
C LEU A 204 2.18 1.21 11.00
N HIS A 205 3.07 0.21 10.83
CA HIS A 205 2.76 -1.01 10.08
C HIS A 205 3.84 -2.08 10.27
N GLY A 206 3.44 -3.35 10.28
CA GLY A 206 4.32 -4.52 10.41
C GLY A 206 5.44 -4.66 9.35
N GLY A 207 5.36 -3.91 8.26
CA GLY A 207 6.36 -3.88 7.19
C GLY A 207 7.74 -3.34 7.58
N PHE A 208 7.94 -2.85 8.82
CA PHE A 208 9.26 -2.47 9.36
C PHE A 208 10.29 -3.59 9.29
N LEU A 209 9.86 -4.84 9.29
CA LEU A 209 10.74 -6.00 9.14
C LEU A 209 11.51 -5.97 7.81
N ALA A 210 10.96 -5.34 6.77
CA ALA A 210 11.61 -5.25 5.47
C ALA A 210 12.92 -4.44 5.52
N VAL A 211 12.99 -3.34 6.27
CA VAL A 211 14.24 -2.57 6.39
C VAL A 211 15.30 -3.33 7.17
N ILE A 212 14.90 -4.08 8.21
CA ILE A 212 15.81 -4.95 8.97
C ILE A 212 16.39 -6.04 8.06
N ALA A 213 15.53 -6.66 7.23
CA ALA A 213 15.96 -7.66 6.26
C ALA A 213 16.92 -7.08 5.20
N VAL A 214 16.61 -5.90 4.63
CA VAL A 214 17.48 -5.22 3.67
C VAL A 214 18.84 -4.88 4.29
N LEU A 215 18.87 -4.36 5.53
CA LEU A 215 20.11 -4.08 6.24
C LEU A 215 20.92 -5.36 6.54
N GLY A 216 20.25 -6.42 6.97
CA GLY A 216 20.87 -7.73 7.19
C GLY A 216 21.48 -8.32 5.93
N LEU A 217 20.75 -8.29 4.81
CA LEU A 217 21.27 -8.71 3.51
C LEU A 217 22.44 -7.83 3.04
N THR A 218 22.39 -6.53 3.34
CA THR A 218 23.51 -5.62 3.04
C THR A 218 24.74 -5.97 3.87
N ALA A 219 24.56 -6.27 5.16
CA ALA A 219 25.67 -6.71 6.02
C ALA A 219 26.30 -8.01 5.53
N VAL A 220 25.48 -9.02 5.20
CA VAL A 220 25.94 -10.30 4.66
C VAL A 220 26.64 -10.10 3.31
N GLY A 221 26.02 -9.34 2.39
CA GLY A 221 26.56 -9.09 1.06
C GLY A 221 27.90 -8.36 1.11
N THR A 222 28.03 -7.31 1.93
CA THR A 222 29.31 -6.59 2.11
C THR A 222 30.38 -7.48 2.75
N GLY A 223 30.00 -8.43 3.63
CA GLY A 223 30.90 -9.42 4.19
C GLY A 223 31.45 -10.38 3.14
N ILE A 224 30.59 -10.87 2.27
CA ILE A 224 30.98 -11.75 1.14
C ILE A 224 31.86 -10.96 0.15
N GLU A 225 31.48 -9.72 -0.19
CA GLU A 225 32.28 -8.84 -1.09
C GLU A 225 33.69 -8.61 -0.50
N ALA A 226 33.78 -8.35 0.82
CA ALA A 226 35.08 -8.19 1.49
C ALA A 226 35.92 -9.47 1.50
N TRP A 227 35.29 -10.63 1.62
CA TRP A 227 35.96 -11.94 1.55
C TRP A 227 36.46 -12.26 0.14
N LEU A 228 35.67 -11.93 -0.90
CA LEU A 228 36.03 -12.21 -2.30
C LEU A 228 37.12 -11.24 -2.84
N GLU A 229 37.24 -10.06 -2.28
CA GLU A 229 38.22 -9.04 -2.67
C GLU A 229 39.27 -8.88 -1.56
N ASN A 230 40.40 -9.56 -1.71
CA ASN A 230 41.54 -9.46 -0.79
C ASN A 230 41.97 -7.98 -0.63
N GLY A 231 41.61 -7.34 0.51
CA GLY A 231 41.96 -5.96 0.83
C GLY A 231 40.79 -4.99 1.03
N ARG A 232 39.54 -5.41 0.77
CA ARG A 232 38.37 -4.62 1.17
C ARG A 232 38.19 -4.68 2.70
N THR A 233 37.93 -3.52 3.30
CA THR A 233 37.78 -3.43 4.76
C THR A 233 36.45 -4.02 5.21
N ILE A 234 36.47 -4.84 6.25
CA ILE A 234 35.27 -5.37 6.96
C ILE A 234 34.41 -4.26 7.60
N ARG A 235 34.85 -3.00 7.47
CA ARG A 235 34.21 -1.82 8.07
C ARG A 235 32.74 -1.68 7.68
N ASP A 236 32.39 -1.91 6.40
CA ASP A 236 31.02 -1.79 5.92
C ASP A 236 30.14 -2.90 6.47
N THR A 237 30.66 -4.13 6.52
CA THR A 237 29.98 -5.26 7.17
C THR A 237 29.62 -4.93 8.63
N VAL A 238 30.61 -4.45 9.41
CA VAL A 238 30.39 -4.05 10.80
C VAL A 238 29.39 -2.91 10.92
N ARG A 239 29.46 -1.93 10.00
CA ARG A 239 28.52 -0.79 9.94
C ARG A 239 27.09 -1.25 9.76
N TYR A 240 26.82 -2.05 8.74
CA TYR A 240 25.45 -2.54 8.44
C TYR A 240 24.97 -3.56 9.46
N THR A 241 25.83 -4.38 10.04
CA THR A 241 25.47 -5.24 11.16
C THR A 241 25.01 -4.41 12.37
N LYS A 242 25.76 -3.37 12.74
CA LYS A 242 25.36 -2.47 13.83
C LYS A 242 24.02 -1.78 13.55
N LEU A 243 23.78 -1.33 12.31
CA LEU A 243 22.51 -0.71 11.90
C LEU A 243 21.35 -1.73 11.96
N THR A 244 21.56 -2.96 11.49
CA THR A 244 20.57 -4.04 11.58
C THR A 244 20.16 -4.28 13.03
N LEU A 245 21.13 -4.45 13.91
CA LEU A 245 20.88 -4.66 15.35
C LEU A 245 20.20 -3.43 15.99
N ALA A 246 20.64 -2.22 15.67
CA ALA A 246 20.06 -1.00 16.21
C ALA A 246 18.59 -0.83 15.75
N CYS A 247 18.27 -1.10 14.47
CA CYS A 247 16.90 -1.06 13.98
C CYS A 247 16.04 -2.20 14.59
N ALA A 248 16.61 -3.40 14.77
CA ALA A 248 15.92 -4.49 15.46
C ALA A 248 15.61 -4.14 16.94
N LEU A 249 16.55 -3.51 17.65
CA LEU A 249 16.31 -3.02 19.01
C LEU A 249 15.30 -1.85 19.03
N ALA A 250 15.39 -0.94 18.06
CA ALA A 250 14.47 0.18 17.93
C ALA A 250 13.02 -0.27 17.72
N SER A 251 12.80 -1.40 17.04
CA SER A 251 11.47 -1.96 16.84
C SER A 251 10.80 -2.49 18.11
N LEU A 252 11.53 -2.59 19.23
CA LEU A 252 10.96 -2.90 20.54
C LEU A 252 10.24 -1.69 21.17
N VAL A 253 10.42 -0.50 20.62
CA VAL A 253 9.75 0.73 21.09
C VAL A 253 8.33 0.79 20.49
N ASN A 254 7.44 0.01 21.06
CA ASN A 254 6.02 -0.09 20.72
C ASN A 254 5.21 -0.44 21.99
N PRO A 255 3.89 -0.29 22.04
CA PRO A 255 3.07 -0.55 23.23
C PRO A 255 3.17 -1.98 23.78
N TYR A 256 3.53 -2.95 22.93
CA TYR A 256 3.57 -4.38 23.24
C TYR A 256 5.00 -4.90 23.48
N GLY A 257 6.02 -4.09 23.23
CA GLY A 257 7.43 -4.47 23.37
C GLY A 257 7.79 -5.72 22.57
N TRP A 258 8.41 -6.70 23.23
CA TRP A 258 8.78 -7.98 22.62
C TRP A 258 7.59 -8.83 22.19
N ASN A 259 6.44 -8.70 22.86
CA ASN A 259 5.24 -9.50 22.54
C ASN A 259 4.73 -9.24 21.12
N LEU A 260 4.94 -8.04 20.57
CA LEU A 260 4.64 -7.76 19.18
C LEU A 260 5.42 -8.69 18.24
N HIS A 261 6.71 -8.91 18.51
CA HIS A 261 7.54 -9.79 17.67
C HIS A 261 7.12 -11.26 17.77
N VAL A 262 6.72 -11.71 18.95
CA VAL A 262 6.14 -13.05 19.14
C VAL A 262 4.87 -13.20 18.33
N HIS A 263 3.94 -12.24 18.45
CA HIS A 263 2.68 -12.22 17.70
C HIS A 263 2.90 -12.23 16.18
N VAL A 264 3.81 -11.37 15.68
CA VAL A 264 4.17 -11.34 14.25
C VAL A 264 4.76 -12.68 13.79
N ALA A 265 5.63 -13.31 14.62
CA ALA A 265 6.21 -14.59 14.28
C ALA A 265 5.16 -15.72 14.24
N GLU A 266 4.19 -15.71 15.15
CA GLU A 266 3.06 -16.64 15.16
C GLU A 266 2.18 -16.44 13.93
N PHE A 267 1.84 -15.20 13.61
CA PHE A 267 1.08 -14.83 12.42
C PHE A 267 1.74 -15.32 11.13
N MET A 268 3.04 -15.04 10.96
CA MET A 268 3.81 -15.46 9.78
C MET A 268 3.98 -16.98 9.66
N ARG A 269 3.95 -17.71 10.77
CA ARG A 269 4.06 -19.18 10.79
C ARG A 269 2.72 -19.88 10.59
N SER A 270 1.61 -19.21 10.75
CA SER A 270 0.28 -19.80 10.61
C SER A 270 0.07 -20.33 9.19
N SER A 271 -0.12 -21.66 9.07
CA SER A 271 -0.45 -22.29 7.78
C SER A 271 -1.83 -21.87 7.32
N TRP A 272 -2.78 -21.73 8.25
CA TRP A 272 -4.14 -21.30 7.97
C TRP A 272 -4.18 -19.91 7.33
N ILE A 273 -3.44 -18.94 7.88
CA ILE A 273 -3.34 -17.59 7.29
C ILE A 273 -2.80 -17.65 5.86
N ARG A 274 -1.72 -18.41 5.63
CA ARG A 274 -1.12 -18.55 4.30
C ARG A 274 -2.03 -19.22 3.27
N GLU A 275 -2.93 -20.10 3.71
CA GLU A 275 -3.83 -20.82 2.82
C GLU A 275 -5.13 -20.06 2.55
N MET A 276 -5.63 -19.28 3.52
CA MET A 276 -6.96 -18.69 3.46
C MET A 276 -6.95 -17.20 3.09
N VAL A 277 -5.91 -16.45 3.49
CA VAL A 277 -5.82 -15.02 3.20
C VAL A 277 -5.13 -14.82 1.84
N GLU A 278 -5.84 -14.25 0.88
CA GLU A 278 -5.39 -14.10 -0.52
C GLU A 278 -4.04 -13.39 -0.64
N GLU A 279 -3.79 -12.37 0.17
CA GLU A 279 -2.54 -11.61 0.16
C GLU A 279 -1.30 -12.46 0.50
N PHE A 280 -1.47 -13.58 1.21
CA PHE A 280 -0.39 -14.50 1.56
C PHE A 280 -0.17 -15.61 0.54
N GLN A 281 -1.06 -15.74 -0.44
CA GLN A 281 -0.90 -16.72 -1.50
C GLN A 281 0.11 -16.28 -2.56
N SER A 282 0.62 -17.24 -3.32
CA SER A 282 1.52 -16.97 -4.45
C SER A 282 0.83 -16.13 -5.52
N PRO A 283 1.56 -15.25 -6.23
CA PRO A 283 1.00 -14.45 -7.32
C PRO A 283 0.35 -15.32 -8.41
N SER A 284 -0.83 -14.90 -8.87
CA SER A 284 -1.47 -15.52 -10.03
C SER A 284 -1.07 -14.77 -11.30
N PHE A 285 -0.20 -15.35 -12.12
CA PHE A 285 0.28 -14.78 -13.39
C PHE A 285 -0.79 -14.75 -14.50
N ARG A 286 -2.08 -14.82 -14.15
CA ARG A 286 -3.20 -14.66 -15.07
C ARG A 286 -3.76 -13.24 -15.08
N THR A 287 -3.35 -12.41 -14.14
CA THR A 287 -3.77 -11.01 -14.06
C THR A 287 -2.74 -10.10 -14.72
N GLU A 288 -3.19 -8.99 -15.31
CA GLU A 288 -2.31 -8.03 -15.98
C GLU A 288 -1.22 -7.49 -15.06
N SER A 289 -1.56 -7.16 -13.81
CA SER A 289 -0.61 -6.68 -12.81
C SER A 289 0.50 -7.70 -12.52
N MET A 290 0.16 -9.00 -12.46
CA MET A 290 1.17 -10.03 -12.19
C MET A 290 1.99 -10.40 -13.43
N LEU A 291 1.47 -10.22 -14.65
CA LEU A 291 2.29 -10.30 -15.88
C LEU A 291 3.36 -9.19 -15.91
N GLN A 292 3.03 -7.97 -15.45
CA GLN A 292 4.01 -6.90 -15.30
C GLN A 292 5.10 -7.27 -14.27
N PHE A 293 4.71 -7.92 -13.16
CA PHE A 293 5.66 -8.45 -12.19
C PHE A 293 6.55 -9.55 -12.79
N GLU A 294 5.99 -10.46 -13.59
CA GLU A 294 6.74 -11.53 -14.26
C GLU A 294 7.88 -10.98 -15.13
N VAL A 295 7.61 -9.93 -15.90
CA VAL A 295 8.63 -9.25 -16.72
C VAL A 295 9.78 -8.73 -15.86
N LEU A 296 9.47 -8.07 -14.75
CA LEU A 296 10.49 -7.53 -13.85
C LEU A 296 11.21 -8.63 -13.05
N LEU A 297 10.51 -9.71 -12.71
CA LEU A 297 11.08 -10.87 -12.03
C LEU A 297 12.11 -11.58 -12.92
N LEU A 298 11.74 -11.90 -14.17
CA LEU A 298 12.63 -12.57 -15.11
C LEU A 298 13.87 -11.71 -15.43
N ALA A 299 13.66 -10.40 -15.67
CA ALA A 299 14.76 -9.46 -15.84
C ALA A 299 15.66 -9.43 -14.59
N GLY A 300 15.05 -9.38 -13.40
CA GLY A 300 15.78 -9.38 -12.13
C GLY A 300 16.64 -10.62 -11.93
N VAL A 301 16.11 -11.82 -12.18
CA VAL A 301 16.88 -13.08 -12.05
C VAL A 301 18.08 -13.11 -12.99
N MET A 302 17.92 -12.70 -14.26
CA MET A 302 19.04 -12.62 -15.21
C MET A 302 20.09 -11.60 -14.76
N ILE A 303 19.63 -10.45 -14.24
CA ILE A 303 20.50 -9.39 -13.73
C ILE A 303 21.23 -9.85 -12.46
N ALA A 304 20.57 -10.56 -11.55
CA ALA A 304 21.21 -11.09 -10.34
C ALA A 304 22.39 -12.02 -10.68
N ALA A 305 22.24 -12.92 -11.66
CA ALA A 305 23.32 -13.77 -12.14
C ALA A 305 24.51 -12.94 -12.68
N ALA A 306 24.24 -11.87 -13.43
CA ALA A 306 25.28 -10.97 -13.93
C ALA A 306 25.96 -10.17 -12.82
N LEU A 307 25.22 -9.75 -11.80
CA LEU A 307 25.73 -9.03 -10.62
C LEU A 307 26.67 -9.91 -9.79
N PHE A 308 26.29 -11.17 -9.50
CA PHE A 308 27.15 -12.12 -8.79
C PHE A 308 28.46 -12.39 -9.56
N ARG A 309 28.40 -12.55 -10.87
CA ARG A 309 29.61 -12.68 -11.70
C ARG A 309 30.54 -11.47 -11.62
N ARG A 310 29.98 -10.27 -11.39
CA ARG A 310 30.72 -9.01 -11.22
C ARG A 310 31.03 -8.69 -9.77
N ARG A 311 30.74 -9.61 -8.84
CA ARG A 311 30.95 -9.48 -7.39
C ARG A 311 30.13 -8.34 -6.73
N HIS A 312 29.04 -7.89 -7.34
CA HIS A 312 28.03 -7.03 -6.75
C HIS A 312 27.04 -7.89 -5.93
N VAL A 313 27.51 -8.40 -4.79
CA VAL A 313 26.79 -9.45 -4.05
C VAL A 313 25.57 -8.87 -3.34
N VAL A 314 25.66 -7.66 -2.81
CA VAL A 314 24.56 -7.03 -2.07
C VAL A 314 23.30 -6.92 -2.94
N GLU A 315 23.42 -6.33 -4.13
CA GLU A 315 22.30 -6.14 -5.04
C GLU A 315 21.77 -7.49 -5.56
N GLY A 316 22.67 -8.44 -5.81
CA GLY A 316 22.30 -9.81 -6.18
C GLY A 316 21.47 -10.50 -5.09
N LEU A 317 21.88 -10.39 -3.82
CA LEU A 317 21.15 -10.93 -2.67
C LEU A 317 19.79 -10.24 -2.47
N TRP A 318 19.70 -8.92 -2.67
CA TRP A 318 18.42 -8.22 -2.61
C TRP A 318 17.43 -8.79 -3.63
N ILE A 319 17.87 -8.97 -4.88
CA ILE A 319 17.00 -9.49 -5.94
C ILE A 319 16.56 -10.91 -5.62
N VAL A 320 17.48 -11.81 -5.28
CA VAL A 320 17.16 -13.23 -5.04
C VAL A 320 16.24 -13.39 -3.83
N PHE A 321 16.52 -12.69 -2.73
CA PHE A 321 15.72 -12.78 -1.52
C PHE A 321 14.29 -12.25 -1.75
N TRP A 322 14.16 -11.04 -2.30
CA TRP A 322 12.84 -10.44 -2.49
C TRP A 322 12.05 -11.09 -3.64
N ALA A 323 12.73 -11.67 -4.65
CA ALA A 323 12.09 -12.52 -5.64
C ALA A 323 11.48 -13.77 -4.99
N HIS A 324 12.22 -14.45 -4.12
CA HIS A 324 11.71 -15.60 -3.37
C HIS A 324 10.51 -15.20 -2.50
N MET A 325 10.61 -14.11 -1.74
CA MET A 325 9.52 -13.62 -0.89
C MET A 325 8.27 -13.26 -1.72
N ALA A 326 8.44 -12.60 -2.86
CA ALA A 326 7.34 -12.20 -3.74
C ALA A 326 6.67 -13.39 -4.46
N LEU A 327 7.43 -14.44 -4.79
CA LEU A 327 6.87 -15.68 -5.32
C LEU A 327 6.07 -16.46 -4.28
N GLY A 328 6.48 -16.37 -3.02
CA GLY A 328 5.78 -17.03 -1.90
C GLY A 328 4.51 -16.32 -1.45
N SER A 329 4.42 -14.99 -1.66
CA SER A 329 3.27 -14.19 -1.23
C SER A 329 3.16 -12.91 -2.04
N VAL A 330 1.97 -12.67 -2.61
CA VAL A 330 1.72 -11.52 -3.49
C VAL A 330 1.93 -10.18 -2.77
N ARG A 331 1.73 -10.11 -1.45
CA ARG A 331 1.99 -8.91 -0.64
C ARG A 331 3.46 -8.45 -0.64
N HIS A 332 4.40 -9.32 -1.01
CA HIS A 332 5.82 -8.95 -1.15
C HIS A 332 6.18 -8.44 -2.54
N VAL A 333 5.29 -8.50 -3.52
CA VAL A 333 5.54 -7.95 -4.87
C VAL A 333 5.87 -6.46 -4.82
N PRO A 334 5.11 -5.58 -4.15
CA PRO A 334 5.47 -4.18 -4.03
C PRO A 334 6.80 -3.96 -3.29
N VAL A 335 7.14 -4.80 -2.32
CA VAL A 335 8.43 -4.75 -1.60
C VAL A 335 9.59 -5.08 -2.55
N PHE A 336 9.43 -6.13 -3.38
CA PHE A 336 10.38 -6.45 -4.45
C PHE A 336 10.59 -5.24 -5.37
N ILE A 337 9.52 -4.57 -5.79
CA ILE A 337 9.62 -3.38 -6.65
C ILE A 337 10.41 -2.26 -5.96
N VAL A 338 10.07 -1.95 -4.72
CA VAL A 338 10.78 -0.90 -3.97
C VAL A 338 12.27 -1.18 -3.89
N VAL A 339 12.66 -2.42 -3.61
CA VAL A 339 14.07 -2.77 -3.39
C VAL A 339 14.81 -3.00 -4.72
N CYS A 340 14.21 -3.75 -5.63
CA CYS A 340 14.92 -4.31 -6.78
C CYS A 340 14.76 -3.50 -8.07
N ALA A 341 13.63 -2.82 -8.28
CA ALA A 341 13.38 -2.11 -9.54
C ALA A 341 14.44 -1.05 -9.89
N PRO A 342 15.00 -0.26 -8.95
CA PRO A 342 16.09 0.66 -9.27
C PRO A 342 17.41 -0.03 -9.64
N VAL A 343 17.67 -1.23 -9.12
CA VAL A 343 18.83 -2.05 -9.53
C VAL A 343 18.61 -2.57 -10.95
N ILE A 344 17.43 -3.12 -11.22
CA ILE A 344 17.04 -3.61 -12.56
C ILE A 344 17.11 -2.47 -13.58
N ALA A 345 16.55 -1.30 -13.26
CA ALA A 345 16.58 -0.14 -14.15
C ALA A 345 18.03 0.32 -14.45
N GLY A 346 18.92 0.29 -13.44
CA GLY A 346 20.34 0.63 -13.63
C GLY A 346 21.04 -0.27 -14.64
N GLU A 347 20.83 -1.57 -14.55
CA GLU A 347 21.42 -2.54 -15.47
C GLU A 347 20.83 -2.47 -16.89
N LEU A 348 19.49 -2.28 -16.97
CA LEU A 348 18.83 -2.06 -18.26
C LEU A 348 19.30 -0.76 -18.93
N ALA A 349 19.49 0.32 -18.16
CA ALA A 349 20.00 1.57 -18.68
C ALA A 349 21.46 1.45 -19.16
N ALA A 350 22.29 0.68 -18.48
CA ALA A 350 23.65 0.39 -18.91
C ALA A 350 23.67 -0.39 -20.25
N ALA A 351 22.78 -1.36 -20.40
CA ALA A 351 22.60 -2.09 -21.67
C ALA A 351 22.07 -1.17 -22.78
N TRP A 352 21.08 -0.34 -22.47
CA TRP A 352 20.51 0.66 -23.39
C TRP A 352 21.57 1.66 -23.88
N THR A 353 22.39 2.20 -22.99
CA THR A 353 23.47 3.13 -23.35
C THR A 353 24.48 2.49 -24.28
N LYS A 354 24.84 1.22 -24.06
CA LYS A 354 25.73 0.48 -24.94
C LYS A 354 25.10 0.26 -26.32
N LEU A 355 23.81 -0.02 -26.38
CA LEU A 355 23.09 -0.16 -27.67
C LEU A 355 23.03 1.17 -28.42
N ALA A 356 22.62 2.25 -27.72
CA ALA A 356 22.53 3.59 -28.31
C ALA A 356 23.88 4.10 -28.84
N ALA A 357 25.00 3.73 -28.19
CA ALA A 357 26.36 4.08 -28.66
C ALA A 357 26.78 3.35 -29.93
N ARG A 358 26.14 2.23 -30.31
CA ARG A 358 26.45 1.44 -31.51
C ARG A 358 25.65 1.86 -32.74
N VAL A 359 24.67 2.74 -32.60
CA VAL A 359 23.78 3.16 -33.67
C VAL A 359 23.92 4.65 -33.95
N SER A 360 23.45 5.11 -35.13
CA SER A 360 23.45 6.54 -35.48
C SER A 360 22.61 7.35 -34.46
N LYS A 361 23.06 8.57 -34.15
CA LYS A 361 22.30 9.52 -33.32
C LYS A 361 20.91 9.86 -33.89
N ASN A 362 20.76 9.76 -35.20
CA ASN A 362 19.50 9.99 -35.92
C ASN A 362 18.59 8.74 -35.99
N SER A 363 19.04 7.61 -35.45
CA SER A 363 18.22 6.41 -35.34
C SER A 363 17.25 6.53 -34.17
N ILE A 364 16.15 5.77 -34.15
CA ILE A 364 15.17 5.76 -33.06
C ILE A 364 15.84 5.56 -31.71
N PRO A 365 16.71 4.55 -31.47
CA PRO A 365 17.38 4.42 -30.17
C PRO A 365 18.28 5.60 -29.83
N GLY A 366 18.97 6.19 -30.83
CA GLY A 366 19.80 7.39 -30.60
C GLY A 366 18.98 8.61 -30.15
N ILE A 367 17.88 8.89 -30.84
CA ILE A 367 16.95 9.97 -30.53
C ILE A 367 16.33 9.77 -29.14
N LEU A 368 15.80 8.57 -28.85
CA LEU A 368 15.20 8.28 -27.54
C LEU A 368 16.23 8.41 -26.41
N ASN A 369 17.46 7.95 -26.63
CA ASN A 369 18.51 8.14 -25.63
C ASN A 369 18.78 9.62 -25.35
N GLN A 370 18.83 10.45 -26.40
CA GLN A 370 19.04 11.89 -26.23
C GLN A 370 17.89 12.57 -25.52
N ILE A 371 16.64 12.27 -25.89
CA ILE A 371 15.43 12.77 -25.19
C ILE A 371 15.50 12.44 -23.69
N GLY A 372 15.89 11.20 -23.36
CA GLY A 372 16.06 10.80 -21.98
C GLY A 372 17.11 11.62 -21.25
N LEU A 373 18.30 11.83 -21.85
CA LEU A 373 19.37 12.62 -21.26
C LEU A 373 18.97 14.08 -21.04
N ASP A 374 18.30 14.70 -22.01
CA ASP A 374 17.85 16.09 -21.96
C ASP A 374 16.73 16.29 -20.90
N SER A 375 15.92 15.28 -20.63
CA SER A 375 14.84 15.35 -19.63
C SER A 375 15.32 15.10 -18.18
N ALA A 376 16.49 14.45 -17.99
CA ALA A 376 16.98 14.06 -16.67
C ALA A 376 17.07 15.22 -15.64
N PRO A 377 17.53 16.44 -15.98
CA PRO A 377 17.56 17.58 -15.04
C PRO A 377 16.17 17.94 -14.51
N GLY A 378 15.13 17.83 -15.36
CA GLY A 378 13.74 18.09 -14.99
C GLY A 378 13.23 17.17 -13.89
N PHE A 379 13.66 15.90 -13.84
CA PHE A 379 13.28 14.95 -12.80
C PHE A 379 14.06 15.08 -11.48
N ARG A 380 15.17 15.79 -11.46
CA ARG A 380 16.01 15.96 -10.26
C ARG A 380 15.49 17.04 -9.30
N ARG A 381 14.52 17.82 -9.73
CA ARG A 381 13.95 18.94 -8.99
C ARG A 381 12.55 18.63 -8.49
N THR A 382 12.10 19.39 -7.49
CA THR A 382 10.71 19.46 -7.03
C THR A 382 10.37 20.92 -6.77
N SER A 383 9.11 21.29 -7.01
CA SER A 383 8.56 22.61 -6.69
C SER A 383 7.52 22.50 -5.57
N LEU A 384 6.88 23.62 -5.27
CA LEU A 384 5.73 23.68 -4.37
C LEU A 384 4.40 23.31 -5.05
N LEU A 385 4.40 23.09 -6.37
CA LEU A 385 3.17 22.81 -7.13
C LEU A 385 2.37 21.61 -6.59
N PRO A 386 2.96 20.43 -6.29
CA PRO A 386 2.20 19.30 -5.76
C PRO A 386 1.48 19.64 -4.45
N TRP A 387 2.16 20.39 -3.58
CA TRP A 387 1.60 20.83 -2.30
C TRP A 387 0.51 21.89 -2.47
N ALA A 388 0.68 22.82 -3.42
CA ALA A 388 -0.35 23.81 -3.74
C ALA A 388 -1.61 23.13 -4.31
N VAL A 389 -1.44 22.12 -5.17
CA VAL A 389 -2.57 21.32 -5.69
C VAL A 389 -3.25 20.53 -4.59
N ALA A 390 -2.48 19.85 -3.71
CA ALA A 390 -3.04 19.12 -2.58
C ALA A 390 -3.84 20.06 -1.66
N LEU A 391 -3.30 21.22 -1.32
CA LEU A 391 -4.00 22.24 -0.53
C LEU A 391 -5.26 22.74 -1.26
N GLY A 392 -5.17 22.99 -2.56
CA GLY A 392 -6.31 23.38 -3.38
C GLY A 392 -7.44 22.36 -3.34
N LEU A 393 -7.14 21.07 -3.45
CA LEU A 393 -8.10 19.99 -3.34
C LEU A 393 -8.78 19.93 -1.96
N ILE A 394 -8.04 20.23 -0.90
CA ILE A 394 -8.59 20.29 0.46
C ILE A 394 -9.57 21.46 0.60
N VAL A 395 -9.14 22.65 0.14
CA VAL A 395 -9.88 23.91 0.39
C VAL A 395 -11.08 24.07 -0.54
N THR A 396 -10.90 23.80 -1.83
CA THR A 396 -11.94 24.14 -2.84
C THR A 396 -13.00 23.07 -3.00
N GLY A 397 -12.74 21.84 -2.57
CA GLY A 397 -13.65 20.72 -2.83
C GLY A 397 -13.89 20.46 -4.32
N ALA A 398 -13.04 21.02 -5.19
CA ALA A 398 -13.22 21.09 -6.64
C ALA A 398 -13.38 19.72 -7.30
N PRO A 399 -13.71 19.61 -8.53
CA PRO A 399 -14.75 18.87 -9.26
C PRO A 399 -14.79 17.37 -9.00
N ILE A 400 -14.14 16.91 -7.93
CA ILE A 400 -14.09 15.50 -7.50
C ILE A 400 -15.29 15.24 -6.62
N GLN A 401 -16.11 14.28 -6.97
CA GLN A 401 -17.09 13.73 -6.03
C GLN A 401 -16.33 12.94 -4.95
N TRP A 402 -16.14 13.57 -3.81
CA TRP A 402 -15.47 12.92 -2.68
C TRP A 402 -16.33 11.81 -2.09
N PRO A 403 -15.72 10.74 -1.54
CA PRO A 403 -16.46 9.68 -0.89
C PRO A 403 -17.18 10.20 0.35
N THR A 404 -18.48 9.94 0.42
CA THR A 404 -19.31 10.13 1.62
C THR A 404 -19.57 8.80 2.31
N ASP A 405 -19.32 7.68 1.62
CA ASP A 405 -19.51 6.32 2.08
C ASP A 405 -18.58 5.37 1.31
N PHE A 406 -18.57 4.11 1.68
CA PHE A 406 -17.86 3.06 0.95
C PHE A 406 -18.51 2.78 -0.42
N PRO A 407 -17.75 2.21 -1.40
CA PRO A 407 -18.25 1.99 -2.74
C PRO A 407 -19.44 1.02 -2.77
N SER A 408 -20.61 1.50 -3.19
CA SER A 408 -21.83 0.67 -3.27
C SER A 408 -21.73 -0.50 -4.25
N GLN A 409 -20.74 -0.48 -5.16
CA GLN A 409 -20.44 -1.62 -6.06
C GLN A 409 -19.90 -2.83 -5.28
N LEU A 410 -19.17 -2.63 -4.19
CA LEU A 410 -18.52 -3.66 -3.39
C LEU A 410 -19.26 -3.95 -2.09
N PHE A 411 -19.86 -2.94 -1.49
CA PHE A 411 -20.48 -3.02 -0.17
C PHE A 411 -22.02 -2.95 -0.24
N PRO A 412 -22.75 -3.60 0.67
CA PRO A 412 -24.23 -3.61 0.71
C PRO A 412 -24.79 -2.33 1.33
N THR A 413 -24.31 -1.15 0.91
CA THR A 413 -24.62 0.15 1.51
C THR A 413 -26.12 0.40 1.58
N LYS A 414 -26.86 0.18 0.48
CA LYS A 414 -28.30 0.40 0.41
C LYS A 414 -29.05 -0.50 1.40
N ILE A 415 -28.77 -1.81 1.39
CA ILE A 415 -29.46 -2.78 2.28
C ILE A 415 -29.19 -2.42 3.74
N ILE A 416 -27.97 -2.02 4.08
CA ILE A 416 -27.59 -1.66 5.44
C ILE A 416 -28.31 -0.38 5.88
N HIS A 417 -28.32 0.66 5.06
CA HIS A 417 -28.99 1.92 5.43
C HIS A 417 -30.51 1.77 5.57
N GLU A 418 -31.14 0.99 4.69
CA GLU A 418 -32.59 0.74 4.76
C GLU A 418 -32.99 -0.13 5.94
N ASN A 419 -32.08 -0.91 6.52
CA ASN A 419 -32.35 -1.86 7.62
C ASN A 419 -31.47 -1.61 8.84
N ALA A 420 -30.96 -0.39 9.04
CA ALA A 420 -29.95 -0.06 10.04
C ALA A 420 -30.35 -0.47 11.47
N ASP A 421 -31.59 -0.20 11.89
CA ASP A 421 -32.08 -0.52 13.24
C ASP A 421 -32.15 -2.03 13.52
N LEU A 422 -32.51 -2.84 12.52
CA LEU A 422 -32.52 -4.30 12.63
C LEU A 422 -31.07 -4.81 12.69
N ILE A 423 -30.23 -4.36 11.79
CA ILE A 423 -28.83 -4.78 11.70
C ILE A 423 -28.10 -4.47 12.99
N ALA A 424 -28.29 -3.27 13.56
CA ALA A 424 -27.63 -2.84 14.80
C ALA A 424 -27.98 -3.71 16.03
N ARG A 425 -29.14 -4.39 16.03
CA ARG A 425 -29.58 -5.26 17.13
C ARG A 425 -29.29 -6.73 16.91
N SER A 426 -28.94 -7.10 15.69
CA SER A 426 -28.79 -8.50 15.28
C SER A 426 -27.40 -9.06 15.55
N ARG A 427 -27.35 -10.34 15.89
CA ARG A 427 -26.14 -11.14 15.84
C ARG A 427 -25.94 -11.62 14.40
N MET A 428 -25.27 -10.77 13.62
CA MET A 428 -25.16 -10.88 12.17
C MET A 428 -24.09 -11.90 11.75
N LEU A 429 -24.46 -12.82 10.83
CA LEU A 429 -23.51 -13.54 10.01
C LEU A 429 -23.27 -12.72 8.74
N THR A 430 -22.03 -12.33 8.48
CA THR A 430 -21.68 -11.59 7.27
C THR A 430 -20.25 -11.90 6.83
N THR A 431 -19.82 -11.42 5.65
CA THR A 431 -18.42 -11.50 5.26
C THR A 431 -17.56 -10.61 6.14
N ASP A 432 -16.30 -10.96 6.31
CA ASP A 432 -15.30 -10.17 7.04
C ASP A 432 -15.25 -8.72 6.54
N GLN A 433 -15.17 -8.51 5.24
CA GLN A 433 -15.16 -7.18 4.61
C GLN A 433 -16.43 -6.36 4.91
N TRP A 434 -17.61 -7.01 4.91
CA TRP A 434 -18.84 -6.28 5.25
C TRP A 434 -18.98 -6.07 6.76
N ALA A 435 -18.38 -6.92 7.57
CA ALA A 435 -18.27 -6.71 9.01
C ALA A 435 -17.42 -5.47 9.34
N ASP A 436 -16.30 -5.26 8.64
CA ASP A 436 -15.48 -4.05 8.77
C ASP A 436 -16.25 -2.78 8.40
N TYR A 437 -17.08 -2.88 7.37
CA TYR A 437 -17.97 -1.79 7.00
C TYR A 437 -19.06 -1.54 8.08
N LEU A 438 -19.60 -2.59 8.71
CA LEU A 438 -20.53 -2.44 9.84
C LEU A 438 -19.84 -1.77 11.03
N ILE A 439 -18.60 -2.15 11.35
CA ILE A 439 -17.79 -1.49 12.39
C ILE A 439 -17.60 -0.01 12.07
N TYR A 440 -17.32 0.32 10.81
CA TYR A 440 -17.20 1.70 10.35
C TYR A 440 -18.48 2.50 10.60
N LEU A 441 -19.63 1.96 10.24
CA LEU A 441 -20.92 2.64 10.41
C LEU A 441 -21.33 2.77 11.88
N ASN A 442 -21.14 1.69 12.66
CA ASN A 442 -21.54 1.64 14.07
C ASN A 442 -20.53 0.81 14.90
N PRO A 443 -19.53 1.44 15.54
CA PRO A 443 -18.51 0.73 16.32
C PRO A 443 -19.07 0.05 17.59
N GLN A 444 -20.30 0.33 17.99
CA GLN A 444 -20.97 -0.35 19.12
C GLN A 444 -21.55 -1.70 18.69
N GLN A 445 -21.85 -1.89 17.42
CA GLN A 445 -22.31 -3.16 16.88
C GLN A 445 -21.17 -4.17 16.91
N LYS A 446 -21.41 -5.33 17.54
CA LYS A 446 -20.43 -6.42 17.55
C LYS A 446 -20.64 -7.31 16.35
N VAL A 447 -19.54 -7.69 15.70
CA VAL A 447 -19.53 -8.58 14.53
C VAL A 447 -19.07 -9.99 14.90
N PHE A 448 -19.30 -10.97 14.04
CA PHE A 448 -18.81 -12.33 14.23
C PHE A 448 -17.29 -12.42 13.99
N VAL A 449 -16.88 -12.06 12.79
CA VAL A 449 -15.49 -12.02 12.31
C VAL A 449 -15.37 -10.79 11.44
N ASP A 450 -14.22 -10.13 11.47
CA ASP A 450 -13.81 -8.99 10.66
C ASP A 450 -12.44 -9.25 10.02
N GLY A 451 -11.87 -8.30 9.30
CA GLY A 451 -10.60 -8.43 8.57
C GLY A 451 -9.36 -8.75 9.42
N ARG A 452 -9.43 -8.67 10.75
CA ARG A 452 -8.32 -8.96 11.66
C ARG A 452 -8.04 -10.47 11.80
N SER A 453 -7.66 -11.12 10.71
CA SER A 453 -7.44 -12.56 10.64
C SER A 453 -6.40 -13.09 11.65
N ASP A 454 -5.39 -12.28 11.99
CA ASP A 454 -4.38 -12.54 13.02
C ASP A 454 -4.98 -12.65 14.42
N PHE A 455 -5.99 -11.82 14.72
CA PHE A 455 -6.71 -11.82 15.99
C PHE A 455 -7.60 -13.06 16.14
N TYR A 456 -8.37 -13.43 15.10
CA TYR A 456 -9.32 -14.57 15.19
C TYR A 456 -8.60 -15.91 15.27
N GLY A 457 -7.50 -16.07 14.51
CA GLY A 457 -6.71 -17.28 14.46
C GLY A 457 -7.45 -18.45 13.77
N GLU A 458 -6.78 -19.60 13.70
CA GLU A 458 -7.22 -20.76 12.93
C GLU A 458 -8.60 -21.31 13.34
N LYS A 459 -8.89 -21.36 14.66
CA LYS A 459 -10.12 -22.00 15.16
C LYS A 459 -11.37 -21.24 14.71
N VAL A 460 -11.46 -19.95 15.01
CA VAL A 460 -12.62 -19.13 14.65
C VAL A 460 -12.68 -18.92 13.15
N GLY A 461 -11.51 -18.72 12.50
CA GLY A 461 -11.44 -18.57 11.05
C GLY A 461 -11.95 -19.80 10.30
N LYS A 462 -11.58 -21.02 10.72
CA LYS A 462 -12.13 -22.25 10.13
C LYS A 462 -13.64 -22.37 10.32
N GLU A 463 -14.17 -22.05 11.49
CA GLU A 463 -15.61 -22.06 11.74
C GLU A 463 -16.32 -21.05 10.84
N TYR A 464 -15.76 -19.85 10.67
CA TYR A 464 -16.27 -18.83 9.74
C TYR A 464 -16.31 -19.33 8.30
N VAL A 465 -15.21 -19.83 7.77
CA VAL A 465 -15.14 -20.36 6.39
C VAL A 465 -16.12 -21.52 6.19
N GLN A 466 -16.25 -22.41 7.17
CA GLN A 466 -17.14 -23.57 7.08
C GLN A 466 -18.62 -23.16 7.09
N VAL A 467 -19.02 -22.17 7.90
CA VAL A 467 -20.40 -21.70 7.89
C VAL A 467 -20.71 -20.96 6.60
N MET A 468 -19.82 -20.09 6.12
CA MET A 468 -20.01 -19.34 4.88
C MET A 468 -20.13 -20.26 3.65
N ASN A 469 -19.36 -21.35 3.61
CA ASN A 469 -19.38 -22.33 2.54
C ASN A 469 -20.48 -23.41 2.69
N GLY A 470 -21.37 -23.29 3.68
CA GLY A 470 -22.47 -24.22 3.89
C GLY A 470 -22.03 -25.65 4.21
N HIS A 471 -20.90 -25.80 4.95
CA HIS A 471 -20.42 -27.12 5.38
C HIS A 471 -21.52 -27.87 6.14
N TRP A 472 -21.56 -29.21 6.08
CA TRP A 472 -22.62 -30.01 6.67
C TRP A 472 -22.96 -29.73 8.14
N ARG A 473 -22.01 -29.17 8.90
CA ARG A 473 -22.19 -28.73 10.30
C ARG A 473 -22.65 -27.27 10.44
N TRP A 474 -22.98 -26.55 9.38
CA TRP A 474 -23.29 -25.13 9.43
C TRP A 474 -24.35 -24.75 10.49
N ARG A 475 -25.38 -25.62 10.71
CA ARG A 475 -26.42 -25.39 11.72
C ARG A 475 -25.88 -25.37 13.15
N GLU A 476 -24.84 -26.18 13.44
CA GLU A 476 -24.18 -26.16 14.76
C GLU A 476 -23.55 -24.82 15.05
N TRP A 477 -22.88 -24.20 14.08
CA TRP A 477 -22.30 -22.88 14.26
C TRP A 477 -23.33 -21.77 14.26
N MET A 478 -24.41 -21.86 13.46
CA MET A 478 -25.55 -20.94 13.54
C MET A 478 -26.13 -20.90 14.95
N THR A 479 -26.27 -22.06 15.58
CA THR A 479 -26.76 -22.21 16.95
C THR A 479 -25.70 -21.77 17.98
N LYS A 480 -24.45 -22.22 17.83
CA LYS A 480 -23.34 -21.88 18.73
C LYS A 480 -23.18 -20.37 18.90
N TYR A 481 -23.21 -19.65 17.79
CA TYR A 481 -23.03 -18.21 17.79
C TYR A 481 -24.33 -17.41 17.90
N ASN A 482 -25.46 -18.14 17.95
CA ASN A 482 -26.80 -17.56 18.09
C ASN A 482 -27.10 -16.48 17.05
N PHE A 483 -26.82 -16.79 15.76
CA PHE A 483 -27.13 -15.88 14.68
C PHE A 483 -28.65 -15.75 14.49
N ASP A 484 -29.12 -14.51 14.34
CA ASP A 484 -30.51 -14.17 14.09
C ASP A 484 -30.71 -13.38 12.79
N ALA A 485 -29.62 -12.96 12.15
CA ALA A 485 -29.62 -12.37 10.81
C ALA A 485 -28.37 -12.78 10.02
N ALA A 486 -28.48 -12.76 8.70
CA ALA A 486 -27.37 -13.01 7.77
C ALA A 486 -27.41 -12.01 6.62
N LEU A 487 -26.32 -11.26 6.41
CA LEU A 487 -26.11 -10.37 5.28
C LEU A 487 -24.92 -10.89 4.48
N VAL A 488 -25.18 -11.53 3.35
CA VAL A 488 -24.15 -12.26 2.60
C VAL A 488 -24.33 -12.06 1.09
N PRO A 489 -23.29 -12.30 0.27
CA PRO A 489 -23.46 -12.39 -1.18
C PRO A 489 -24.52 -13.43 -1.56
N SER A 490 -25.39 -13.10 -2.51
CA SER A 490 -26.47 -14.01 -2.95
C SER A 490 -25.95 -15.33 -3.54
N THR A 491 -24.67 -15.33 -3.96
CA THR A 491 -23.96 -16.50 -4.51
C THR A 491 -23.36 -17.42 -3.44
N ASN A 492 -23.29 -16.98 -2.18
CA ASN A 492 -22.71 -17.81 -1.12
C ASN A 492 -23.61 -19.02 -0.82
N ALA A 493 -22.99 -20.17 -0.55
CA ALA A 493 -23.69 -21.41 -0.26
C ALA A 493 -24.64 -21.26 0.95
N ILE A 494 -24.22 -20.54 1.99
CA ILE A 494 -25.06 -20.29 3.17
C ILE A 494 -26.35 -19.51 2.83
N ALA A 495 -26.31 -18.61 1.83
CA ALA A 495 -27.52 -17.90 1.39
C ALA A 495 -28.57 -18.85 0.84
N ALA A 496 -28.18 -19.82 0.00
CA ALA A 496 -29.05 -20.82 -0.56
C ALA A 496 -29.64 -21.75 0.52
N LEU A 497 -28.84 -22.13 1.51
CA LEU A 497 -29.27 -22.96 2.62
C LEU A 497 -30.27 -22.24 3.53
N LEU A 498 -29.99 -20.98 3.89
CA LEU A 498 -30.87 -20.19 4.75
C LEU A 498 -32.21 -19.84 4.07
N LYS A 499 -32.24 -19.68 2.74
CA LYS A 499 -33.51 -19.50 2.00
C LYS A 499 -34.46 -20.69 2.14
N GLN A 500 -33.94 -21.90 2.41
CA GLN A 500 -34.72 -23.15 2.53
C GLN A 500 -34.86 -23.58 4.00
N GLU A 501 -34.17 -22.92 4.93
CA GLU A 501 -34.19 -23.28 6.36
C GLU A 501 -35.47 -22.79 7.03
N PRO A 502 -36.27 -23.69 7.67
CA PRO A 502 -37.45 -23.28 8.42
C PRO A 502 -37.11 -22.21 9.48
N GLY A 503 -37.97 -21.21 9.59
CA GLY A 503 -37.78 -20.11 10.55
C GLY A 503 -36.82 -19.02 10.06
N TRP A 504 -36.39 -19.03 8.78
CA TRP A 504 -35.69 -17.94 8.13
C TRP A 504 -36.48 -17.34 6.98
N ARG A 505 -36.43 -16.04 6.79
CA ARG A 505 -37.06 -15.35 5.67
C ARG A 505 -36.14 -14.33 5.06
N THR A 506 -36.28 -14.11 3.76
CA THR A 506 -35.59 -13.03 3.05
C THR A 506 -36.25 -11.69 3.39
N LEU A 507 -35.48 -10.73 3.85
CA LEU A 507 -35.94 -9.36 4.13
C LEU A 507 -35.62 -8.42 2.96
N ALA A 508 -34.42 -8.52 2.40
CA ALA A 508 -33.99 -7.75 1.24
C ALA A 508 -33.08 -8.60 0.34
N ASP A 509 -33.21 -8.42 -0.97
CA ASP A 509 -32.38 -9.08 -2.00
C ASP A 509 -32.24 -8.12 -3.19
N ASP A 510 -31.01 -7.71 -3.54
CA ASP A 510 -30.72 -6.85 -4.70
C ASP A 510 -30.16 -7.65 -5.90
N GLY A 511 -30.21 -8.99 -5.84
CA GLY A 511 -29.67 -9.92 -6.82
C GLY A 511 -28.19 -10.24 -6.65
N LYS A 512 -27.43 -9.41 -5.94
CA LYS A 512 -26.02 -9.63 -5.60
C LYS A 512 -25.81 -9.89 -4.10
N ARG A 513 -26.65 -9.29 -3.26
CA ARG A 513 -26.55 -9.31 -1.80
C ARG A 513 -27.91 -9.60 -1.22
N ILE A 514 -27.92 -10.39 -0.16
CA ILE A 514 -29.17 -10.81 0.47
C ILE A 514 -29.10 -10.62 1.98
N LEU A 515 -30.16 -10.06 2.55
CA LEU A 515 -30.41 -9.99 3.98
C LEU A 515 -31.51 -11.00 4.35
N LEU A 516 -31.12 -11.96 5.17
CA LEU A 516 -32.00 -12.99 5.71
C LEU A 516 -32.13 -12.77 7.21
N VAL A 517 -33.32 -12.99 7.77
CA VAL A 517 -33.59 -12.83 9.19
C VAL A 517 -34.36 -14.03 9.73
N ARG A 518 -34.10 -14.37 11.00
CA ARG A 518 -34.82 -15.44 11.70
C ARG A 518 -36.21 -14.96 12.08
N GLU A 519 -37.23 -15.83 11.89
CA GLU A 519 -38.60 -15.55 12.33
C GLU A 519 -38.63 -15.40 13.85
N GLY A 520 -39.32 -14.38 14.34
CA GLY A 520 -39.28 -13.99 15.77
C GLY A 520 -38.42 -12.79 16.06
N ASN A 521 -37.50 -12.40 15.17
CA ASN A 521 -36.75 -11.15 15.21
C ASN A 521 -37.52 -10.03 14.46
N SER A 522 -38.86 -9.96 14.66
CA SER A 522 -39.71 -8.97 14.01
C SER A 522 -39.54 -7.60 14.67
N VAL A 523 -39.00 -6.65 13.90
CA VAL A 523 -39.23 -5.22 14.17
C VAL A 523 -40.75 -4.99 14.05
N PRO A 524 -41.43 -4.39 15.03
CA PRO A 524 -42.78 -3.88 14.80
C PRO A 524 -42.68 -2.90 13.62
N MET A 525 -43.50 -3.08 12.60
CA MET A 525 -43.62 -2.11 11.50
C MET A 525 -44.02 -0.78 12.15
N ALA A 526 -43.07 0.14 12.27
CA ALA A 526 -43.35 1.51 12.64
C ALA A 526 -44.23 2.11 11.56
N GLY A 527 -45.45 2.48 11.98
CA GLY A 527 -46.40 3.15 11.12
C GLY A 527 -45.76 4.38 10.49
N ASN A 528 -46.09 4.63 9.22
CA ASN A 528 -45.70 5.74 8.40
C ASN A 528 -45.61 7.08 9.16
N SER A 529 -44.38 7.50 9.45
CA SER A 529 -44.06 8.89 9.68
C SER A 529 -42.59 9.13 9.31
N PRO A 530 -42.28 10.04 8.39
CA PRO A 530 -40.92 10.30 7.99
C PRO A 530 -40.15 11.00 9.13
N PRO A 531 -38.94 10.59 9.47
CA PRO A 531 -38.12 11.33 10.40
C PRO A 531 -37.59 12.60 9.76
N GLN A 532 -37.80 13.73 10.43
CA GLN A 532 -37.12 14.99 10.10
C GLN A 532 -35.63 14.88 10.45
N PRO A 533 -34.74 15.46 9.62
CA PRO A 533 -33.31 15.45 9.91
C PRO A 533 -33.01 16.41 11.08
N ARG A 534 -32.36 15.90 12.10
CA ARG A 534 -31.66 16.73 13.07
C ARG A 534 -30.15 16.55 12.88
N PHE A 535 -29.52 17.68 12.70
CA PHE A 535 -28.14 18.06 12.41
C PHE A 535 -27.06 17.35 13.22
#